data_33623874a18fc90b77c4f405516ab712
#
_entry.id   33623874a18fc90b77c4f405516ab712
#
_cell.length_a   1.000
_cell.length_b   1.000
_cell.length_c   1.000
_cell.angle_alpha   90.00
_cell.angle_beta   90.00
_cell.angle_gamma   90.00
#
_symmetry.space_group_name_H-M   'P 1'
#
loop_
_entity.id
_entity.type
_entity.pdbx_description
1 polymer ?
#
loop_
_entity_poly.entity_id
_entity_poly.type
_entity_poly.pdbx_seq_one_letter_code
_entity_poly.pdbx_strand_id
1 'polypeptide(L)'
;MGDNEVELFLNHLVNQQNVAPNTQTQALNALSFLFKEVIKKPLSLSLGFIKSKRATKLPVVLTQQEINNFFKVCSAKHYLPCGLLYGSDMRLMEVLRLRVHDIDFDYNCIRIWDGKGEKNRVVTLAVEPTPQLRSQIQLVDSYLQLDLKNPLYCGAYMPYLLRKKYPNHNRQLGWQYLFSSHKLSLDPESKQLRRHHIDEKQLQRAVKKSRF
;
A
#
# COMPACT_ATOMS: atom_id res chain seq x y z
N MET A 1 -14.54 -33.28 5.95
CA MET A 1 -13.97 -32.39 4.93
C MET A 1 -12.57 -32.89 4.60
N GLY A 2 -12.32 -33.22 3.37
CA GLY A 2 -11.07 -33.82 2.89
C GLY A 2 -10.80 -33.43 1.43
N ASP A 3 -10.01 -34.25 0.74
CA ASP A 3 -9.56 -33.99 -0.65
C ASP A 3 -10.73 -33.77 -1.61
N ASN A 4 -11.78 -34.61 -1.53
CA ASN A 4 -12.93 -34.51 -2.42
C ASN A 4 -13.66 -33.16 -2.32
N GLU A 5 -13.91 -32.68 -1.11
CA GLU A 5 -14.58 -31.37 -0.91
C GLU A 5 -13.70 -30.22 -1.37
N VAL A 6 -12.39 -30.33 -1.22
CA VAL A 6 -11.42 -29.35 -1.73
C VAL A 6 -11.43 -29.33 -3.26
N GLU A 7 -11.43 -30.47 -3.92
CA GLU A 7 -11.53 -30.58 -5.38
C GLU A 7 -12.84 -30.01 -5.90
N LEU A 8 -13.97 -30.35 -5.28
CA LEU A 8 -15.28 -29.79 -5.64
C LEU A 8 -15.29 -28.26 -5.51
N PHE A 9 -14.73 -27.72 -4.44
CA PHE A 9 -14.64 -26.28 -4.25
C PHE A 9 -13.76 -25.61 -5.31
N LEU A 10 -12.57 -26.16 -5.62
CA LEU A 10 -11.68 -25.62 -6.64
C LEU A 10 -12.30 -25.69 -8.04
N ASN A 11 -13.03 -26.77 -8.33
CA ASN A 11 -13.81 -26.93 -9.57
C ASN A 11 -14.97 -25.93 -9.66
N HIS A 12 -15.67 -25.68 -8.55
CA HIS A 12 -16.72 -24.66 -8.48
C HIS A 12 -16.17 -23.26 -8.80
N LEU A 13 -15.02 -22.89 -8.25
CA LEU A 13 -14.36 -21.60 -8.53
C LEU A 13 -14.09 -21.39 -10.02
N VAL A 14 -13.71 -22.46 -10.73
CA VAL A 14 -13.44 -22.38 -12.19
C VAL A 14 -14.74 -22.41 -12.99
N ASN A 15 -15.60 -23.39 -12.74
CA ASN A 15 -16.76 -23.65 -13.60
C ASN A 15 -17.90 -22.66 -13.37
N GLN A 16 -18.12 -22.22 -12.13
CA GLN A 16 -19.23 -21.33 -11.77
C GLN A 16 -18.78 -19.87 -11.63
N GLN A 17 -17.64 -19.64 -10.99
CA GLN A 17 -17.15 -18.29 -10.69
C GLN A 17 -16.18 -17.75 -11.74
N ASN A 18 -15.74 -18.58 -12.70
CA ASN A 18 -14.79 -18.23 -13.76
C ASN A 18 -13.59 -17.41 -13.24
N VAL A 19 -12.99 -17.85 -12.13
CA VAL A 19 -11.89 -17.15 -11.47
C VAL A 19 -10.59 -17.20 -12.27
N ALA A 20 -9.71 -16.22 -12.07
CA ALA A 20 -8.39 -16.23 -12.66
C ALA A 20 -7.50 -17.33 -12.04
N PRO A 21 -6.47 -17.85 -12.77
CA PRO A 21 -5.58 -18.88 -12.28
C PRO A 21 -4.95 -18.55 -10.92
N ASN A 22 -4.52 -17.29 -10.72
CA ASN A 22 -3.95 -16.85 -9.46
C ASN A 22 -4.93 -16.90 -8.30
N THR A 23 -6.22 -16.62 -8.53
CA THR A 23 -7.27 -16.71 -7.50
C THR A 23 -7.49 -18.16 -7.08
N GLN A 24 -7.52 -19.10 -8.04
CA GLN A 24 -7.62 -20.53 -7.74
C GLN A 24 -6.38 -21.01 -6.97
N THR A 25 -5.18 -20.58 -7.38
CA THR A 25 -3.92 -20.91 -6.68
C THR A 25 -3.91 -20.38 -5.25
N GLN A 26 -4.42 -19.15 -5.02
CA GLN A 26 -4.55 -18.60 -3.67
C GLN A 26 -5.51 -19.45 -2.80
N ALA A 27 -6.65 -19.84 -3.35
CA ALA A 27 -7.60 -20.70 -2.65
C ALA A 27 -6.97 -22.05 -2.28
N LEU A 28 -6.27 -22.69 -3.22
CA LEU A 28 -5.54 -23.94 -2.98
C LEU A 28 -4.48 -23.78 -1.89
N ASN A 29 -3.68 -22.73 -1.95
CA ASN A 29 -2.63 -22.46 -0.95
C ASN A 29 -3.22 -22.24 0.45
N ALA A 30 -4.33 -21.50 0.55
CA ALA A 30 -5.03 -21.27 1.81
C ALA A 30 -5.57 -22.57 2.41
N LEU A 31 -6.20 -23.40 1.58
CA LEU A 31 -6.69 -24.72 2.00
C LEU A 31 -5.53 -25.65 2.37
N SER A 32 -4.47 -25.69 1.58
CA SER A 32 -3.27 -26.49 1.90
C SER A 32 -2.66 -26.09 3.24
N PHE A 33 -2.56 -24.78 3.50
CA PHE A 33 -2.12 -24.28 4.80
C PHE A 33 -3.05 -24.71 5.95
N LEU A 34 -4.36 -24.52 5.77
CA LEU A 34 -5.36 -24.92 6.77
C LEU A 34 -5.24 -26.40 7.10
N PHE A 35 -5.23 -27.27 6.10
CA PHE A 35 -5.16 -28.72 6.31
C PHE A 35 -3.83 -29.16 6.92
N LYS A 36 -2.71 -28.60 6.45
CA LYS A 36 -1.38 -28.94 6.92
C LYS A 36 -1.10 -28.40 8.32
N GLU A 37 -1.33 -27.09 8.55
CA GLU A 37 -0.84 -26.43 9.76
C GLU A 37 -1.87 -26.39 10.89
N VAL A 38 -3.16 -26.31 10.57
CA VAL A 38 -4.22 -26.20 11.58
C VAL A 38 -4.84 -27.57 11.85
N ILE A 39 -5.32 -28.25 10.81
CA ILE A 39 -6.02 -29.56 10.95
C ILE A 39 -5.03 -30.70 11.17
N LYS A 40 -3.74 -30.52 10.80
CA LYS A 40 -2.67 -31.53 10.86
C LYS A 40 -2.95 -32.79 10.03
N LYS A 41 -3.75 -32.66 8.97
CA LYS A 41 -4.06 -33.69 7.97
C LYS A 41 -3.77 -33.13 6.58
N PRO A 42 -2.53 -33.17 6.07
CA PRO A 42 -2.18 -32.59 4.79
C PRO A 42 -3.01 -33.18 3.65
N LEU A 43 -3.39 -32.34 2.69
CA LEU A 43 -4.06 -32.77 1.48
C LEU A 43 -3.16 -33.66 0.63
N SER A 44 -3.76 -34.52 -0.17
CA SER A 44 -3.06 -35.38 -1.11
C SER A 44 -2.25 -34.55 -2.12
N LEU A 45 -1.08 -35.06 -2.53
CA LEU A 45 -0.25 -34.44 -3.56
C LEU A 45 -0.88 -34.55 -4.97
N SER A 46 -1.88 -35.43 -5.14
CA SER A 46 -2.51 -35.73 -6.42
C SER A 46 -3.98 -35.26 -6.49
N LEU A 47 -4.27 -34.01 -6.05
CA LEU A 47 -5.61 -33.46 -6.19
C LEU A 47 -6.03 -33.33 -7.67
N GLY A 48 -7.15 -33.94 -8.01
CA GLY A 48 -7.73 -34.02 -9.37
C GLY A 48 -8.70 -32.89 -9.67
N PHE A 49 -8.24 -31.63 -9.72
CA PHE A 49 -9.15 -30.49 -10.03
C PHE A 49 -8.84 -29.84 -11.39
N ILE A 50 -9.87 -29.21 -11.96
CA ILE A 50 -9.77 -28.47 -13.22
C ILE A 50 -9.00 -27.17 -12.99
N LYS A 51 -7.86 -26.99 -13.68
CA LYS A 51 -7.09 -25.74 -13.62
C LYS A 51 -7.78 -24.65 -14.45
N SER A 52 -7.88 -23.45 -13.86
CA SER A 52 -8.39 -22.28 -14.59
C SER A 52 -7.54 -21.98 -15.81
N LYS A 53 -8.18 -21.89 -16.96
CA LYS A 53 -7.58 -21.52 -18.26
C LYS A 53 -7.88 -20.06 -18.64
N ARG A 54 -8.44 -19.27 -17.75
CA ARG A 54 -8.73 -17.86 -18.03
C ARG A 54 -7.45 -17.13 -18.42
N ALA A 55 -7.46 -16.53 -19.61
CA ALA A 55 -6.30 -15.79 -20.12
C ALA A 55 -5.88 -14.66 -19.17
N THR A 56 -4.59 -14.57 -18.89
CA THR A 56 -4.02 -13.46 -18.14
C THR A 56 -4.04 -12.22 -19.03
N LYS A 57 -4.72 -11.17 -18.59
CA LYS A 57 -4.69 -9.89 -19.31
C LYS A 57 -3.30 -9.26 -19.14
N LEU A 58 -2.69 -8.88 -20.25
CA LEU A 58 -1.47 -8.08 -20.22
C LEU A 58 -1.75 -6.74 -19.56
N PRO A 59 -0.82 -6.22 -18.75
CA PRO A 59 -0.93 -4.88 -18.20
C PRO A 59 -0.96 -3.85 -19.33
N VAL A 60 -1.85 -2.88 -19.20
CA VAL A 60 -1.88 -1.73 -20.12
C VAL A 60 -0.78 -0.77 -19.71
N VAL A 61 0.19 -0.57 -20.59
CA VAL A 61 1.26 0.42 -20.41
C VAL A 61 0.84 1.70 -21.11
N LEU A 62 0.87 2.82 -20.38
CA LEU A 62 0.53 4.12 -20.93
C LEU A 62 1.71 4.70 -21.73
N THR A 63 1.41 5.35 -22.84
CA THR A 63 2.38 6.12 -23.61
C THR A 63 2.77 7.41 -22.88
N GLN A 64 3.90 8.02 -23.25
CA GLN A 64 4.33 9.30 -22.69
C GLN A 64 3.27 10.40 -22.85
N GLN A 65 2.55 10.41 -23.97
CA GLN A 65 1.50 11.39 -24.22
C GLN A 65 0.29 11.17 -23.31
N GLU A 66 -0.11 9.94 -23.08
CA GLU A 66 -1.19 9.59 -22.13
C GLU A 66 -0.81 9.95 -20.70
N ILE A 67 0.43 9.71 -20.30
CA ILE A 67 0.96 10.14 -18.99
C ILE A 67 0.91 11.66 -18.84
N ASN A 68 1.37 12.40 -19.84
CA ASN A 68 1.31 13.86 -19.81
C ASN A 68 -0.14 14.37 -19.71
N ASN A 69 -1.06 13.77 -20.46
CA ASN A 69 -2.47 14.11 -20.39
C ASN A 69 -3.08 13.75 -19.02
N PHE A 70 -2.73 12.60 -18.47
CA PHE A 70 -3.12 12.21 -17.11
C PHE A 70 -2.72 13.28 -16.08
N PHE A 71 -1.47 13.74 -16.10
CA PHE A 71 -1.01 14.75 -15.16
C PHE A 71 -1.66 16.13 -15.34
N LYS A 72 -2.11 16.49 -16.55
CA LYS A 72 -2.87 17.73 -16.79
C LYS A 72 -4.25 17.74 -16.11
N VAL A 73 -4.91 16.58 -16.02
CA VAL A 73 -6.25 16.45 -15.41
C VAL A 73 -6.20 15.92 -13.98
N CYS A 74 -5.05 15.48 -13.53
CA CYS A 74 -4.87 14.98 -12.18
C CYS A 74 -5.07 16.12 -11.16
N SER A 75 -5.90 15.87 -10.15
CA SER A 75 -6.12 16.89 -9.11
C SER A 75 -4.82 17.20 -8.35
N ALA A 76 -4.64 18.47 -7.95
CA ALA A 76 -3.44 18.92 -7.24
C ALA A 76 -3.09 18.06 -6.01
N LYS A 77 -4.10 17.59 -5.28
CA LYS A 77 -3.94 16.70 -4.11
C LYS A 77 -3.29 15.36 -4.44
N HIS A 78 -3.55 14.82 -5.63
CA HIS A 78 -3.06 13.49 -6.02
C HIS A 78 -1.88 13.55 -7.00
N TYR A 79 -1.57 14.74 -7.50
CA TYR A 79 -0.49 14.95 -8.44
C TYR A 79 0.85 14.41 -7.91
N LEU A 80 1.24 14.86 -6.71
CA LEU A 80 2.51 14.50 -6.11
C LEU A 80 2.64 12.99 -5.80
N PRO A 81 1.68 12.33 -5.15
CA PRO A 81 1.77 10.87 -4.95
C PRO A 81 1.76 10.09 -6.27
N CYS A 82 1.00 10.52 -7.30
CA CYS A 82 1.07 9.91 -8.63
C CYS A 82 2.42 10.14 -9.31
N GLY A 83 3.01 11.32 -9.14
CA GLY A 83 4.34 11.64 -9.64
C GLY A 83 5.42 10.73 -9.05
N LEU A 84 5.37 10.45 -7.76
CA LEU A 84 6.30 9.52 -7.10
C LEU A 84 6.10 8.06 -7.56
N LEU A 85 4.84 7.64 -7.77
CA LEU A 85 4.56 6.31 -8.33
C LEU A 85 5.19 6.14 -9.71
N TYR A 86 5.09 7.15 -10.57
CA TYR A 86 5.59 7.11 -11.92
C TYR A 86 7.11 7.34 -12.00
N GLY A 87 7.61 8.37 -11.31
CA GLY A 87 9.00 8.82 -11.46
C GLY A 87 10.02 8.05 -10.61
N SER A 88 9.58 7.37 -9.52
CA SER A 88 10.48 6.67 -8.60
C SER A 88 10.20 5.17 -8.50
N ASP A 89 9.39 4.59 -9.39
CA ASP A 89 9.02 3.15 -9.41
C ASP A 89 8.61 2.62 -8.02
N MET A 90 7.86 3.42 -7.29
CA MET A 90 7.35 3.06 -5.97
C MET A 90 6.01 2.31 -6.09
N ARG A 91 5.78 1.35 -5.19
CA ARG A 91 4.48 0.70 -5.09
C ARG A 91 3.48 1.61 -4.38
N LEU A 92 2.19 1.42 -4.67
CA LEU A 92 1.11 2.22 -4.07
C LEU A 92 1.25 2.38 -2.55
N MET A 93 1.36 1.28 -1.82
CA MET A 93 1.46 1.32 -0.36
C MET A 93 2.79 1.89 0.15
N GLU A 94 3.86 1.80 -0.63
CA GLU A 94 5.14 2.43 -0.29
C GLU A 94 5.00 3.95 -0.33
N VAL A 95 4.38 4.50 -1.39
CA VAL A 95 4.11 5.96 -1.47
C VAL A 95 3.18 6.40 -0.33
N LEU A 96 2.11 5.68 -0.07
CA LEU A 96 1.14 6.08 0.96
C LEU A 96 1.73 6.04 2.38
N ARG A 97 2.62 5.08 2.64
CA ARG A 97 3.27 4.91 3.96
C ARG A 97 4.54 5.72 4.12
N LEU A 98 4.94 6.46 3.08
CA LEU A 98 6.13 7.30 3.11
C LEU A 98 6.05 8.32 4.25
N ARG A 99 7.13 8.45 4.99
CA ARG A 99 7.28 9.43 6.09
C ARG A 99 8.16 10.58 5.65
N VAL A 100 8.06 11.68 6.36
CA VAL A 100 8.85 12.87 6.05
C VAL A 100 10.36 12.55 6.10
N HIS A 101 10.84 11.78 7.08
CA HIS A 101 12.27 11.46 7.21
C HIS A 101 12.78 10.44 6.18
N ASP A 102 11.90 9.82 5.40
CA ASP A 102 12.31 8.88 4.35
C ASP A 102 12.84 9.62 3.11
N ILE A 103 12.57 10.92 3.02
CA ILE A 103 13.03 11.76 1.91
C ILE A 103 14.36 12.40 2.29
N ASP A 104 15.35 12.15 1.47
CA ASP A 104 16.67 12.73 1.59
C ASP A 104 16.90 13.69 0.41
N PHE A 105 16.84 14.99 0.69
CA PHE A 105 17.03 16.03 -0.33
C PHE A 105 18.49 16.25 -0.67
N ASP A 106 19.42 15.92 0.21
CA ASP A 106 20.85 16.11 -0.01
C ASP A 106 21.38 15.04 -0.95
N TYR A 107 20.93 13.79 -0.78
CA TYR A 107 21.28 12.68 -1.65
C TYR A 107 20.29 12.46 -2.80
N ASN A 108 19.24 13.28 -2.89
CA ASN A 108 18.16 13.12 -3.89
C ASN A 108 17.62 11.68 -3.95
N CYS A 109 17.27 11.14 -2.79
CA CYS A 109 16.78 9.78 -2.70
C CYS A 109 15.61 9.63 -1.71
N ILE A 110 14.89 8.52 -1.86
CA ILE A 110 13.81 8.10 -0.97
C ILE A 110 14.17 6.73 -0.41
N ARG A 111 14.11 6.59 0.91
CA ARG A 111 14.31 5.31 1.59
C ARG A 111 12.98 4.59 1.74
N ILE A 112 12.90 3.38 1.25
CA ILE A 112 11.71 2.54 1.35
C ILE A 112 12.00 1.42 2.34
N TRP A 113 11.19 1.38 3.38
CA TRP A 113 11.26 0.38 4.44
C TRP A 113 10.18 -0.67 4.24
N ASP A 114 10.47 -1.93 4.59
CA ASP A 114 9.53 -3.05 4.55
C ASP A 114 8.80 -3.20 3.19
N GLY A 115 9.54 -3.04 2.10
CA GLY A 115 9.03 -3.30 0.75
C GLY A 115 8.60 -4.75 0.57
N LYS A 116 8.14 -5.12 -0.63
CA LYS A 116 7.71 -6.50 -0.93
C LYS A 116 8.81 -7.50 -0.58
N GLY A 117 8.50 -8.43 0.35
CA GLY A 117 9.45 -9.43 0.87
C GLY A 117 10.38 -8.86 1.95
N GLU A 118 9.92 -7.86 2.71
CA GLU A 118 10.65 -7.25 3.84
C GLU A 118 12.02 -6.66 3.46
N LYS A 119 12.16 -6.24 2.18
CA LYS A 119 13.42 -5.69 1.67
C LYS A 119 13.38 -4.16 1.69
N ASN A 120 14.38 -3.59 2.33
CA ASN A 120 14.64 -2.16 2.27
C ASN A 120 15.34 -1.81 0.95
N ARG A 121 14.98 -0.68 0.36
CA ARG A 121 15.66 -0.16 -0.82
C ARG A 121 15.67 1.36 -0.85
N VAL A 122 16.59 1.91 -1.60
CA VAL A 122 16.67 3.33 -1.91
C VAL A 122 16.28 3.52 -3.37
N VAL A 123 15.45 4.51 -3.64
CA VAL A 123 15.07 4.91 -5.00
C VAL A 123 15.46 6.36 -5.21
N THR A 124 15.74 6.72 -6.46
CA THR A 124 16.07 8.10 -6.82
C THR A 124 14.85 9.01 -6.69
N LEU A 125 15.05 10.17 -6.10
CA LEU A 125 14.09 11.26 -6.10
C LEU A 125 14.39 12.14 -7.30
N ALA A 126 13.44 12.29 -8.22
CA ALA A 126 13.56 13.27 -9.30
C ALA A 126 13.63 14.69 -8.70
N VAL A 127 14.31 15.60 -9.38
CA VAL A 127 14.50 16.99 -8.91
C VAL A 127 13.21 17.80 -9.04
N GLU A 128 12.42 17.52 -10.08
CA GLU A 128 11.22 18.29 -10.43
C GLU A 128 10.15 18.34 -9.32
N PRO A 129 9.84 17.27 -8.57
CA PRO A 129 8.86 17.33 -7.49
C PRO A 129 9.40 17.92 -6.18
N THR A 130 10.67 18.30 -6.09
CA THR A 130 11.29 18.80 -4.84
C THR A 130 10.55 20.01 -4.24
N PRO A 131 10.17 21.06 -4.99
CA PRO A 131 9.42 22.18 -4.42
C PRO A 131 8.07 21.75 -3.86
N GLN A 132 7.34 20.88 -4.57
CA GLN A 132 6.05 20.36 -4.13
C GLN A 132 6.18 19.47 -2.89
N LEU A 133 7.26 18.68 -2.79
CA LEU A 133 7.56 17.88 -1.60
C LEU A 133 7.83 18.74 -0.39
N ARG A 134 8.58 19.82 -0.53
CA ARG A 134 8.83 20.78 0.56
C ARG A 134 7.52 21.43 1.02
N SER A 135 6.66 21.84 0.10
CA SER A 135 5.33 22.39 0.41
C SER A 135 4.44 21.34 1.10
N GLN A 136 4.50 20.09 0.67
CA GLN A 136 3.77 18.98 1.30
C GLN A 136 4.26 18.75 2.74
N ILE A 137 5.56 18.82 2.99
CA ILE A 137 6.12 18.70 4.34
C ILE A 137 5.63 19.84 5.24
N GLN A 138 5.57 21.08 4.73
CA GLN A 138 5.01 22.22 5.47
C GLN A 138 3.53 22.00 5.81
N LEU A 139 2.75 21.44 4.90
CA LEU A 139 1.36 21.07 5.17
C LEU A 139 1.27 20.00 6.28
N VAL A 140 2.12 18.98 6.24
CA VAL A 140 2.18 17.95 7.29
C VAL A 140 2.56 18.55 8.63
N ASP A 141 3.51 19.49 8.66
CA ASP A 141 3.87 20.20 9.89
C ASP A 141 2.69 21.02 10.44
N SER A 142 1.96 21.73 9.58
CA SER A 142 0.77 22.47 10.02
C SER A 142 -0.29 21.54 10.65
N TYR A 143 -0.51 20.35 10.10
CA TYR A 143 -1.39 19.35 10.71
C TYR A 143 -0.84 18.86 12.05
N LEU A 144 0.47 18.61 12.14
CA LEU A 144 1.09 18.17 13.39
C LEU A 144 0.94 19.22 14.49
N GLN A 145 1.17 20.50 14.20
CA GLN A 145 1.01 21.59 15.17
C GLN A 145 -0.44 21.70 15.68
N LEU A 146 -1.43 21.46 14.82
CA LEU A 146 -2.84 21.40 15.23
C LEU A 146 -3.12 20.16 16.09
N ASP A 147 -2.61 19.00 15.68
CA ASP A 147 -2.82 17.74 16.38
C ASP A 147 -2.19 17.74 17.79
N LEU A 148 -1.02 18.35 17.93
CA LEU A 148 -0.32 18.47 19.22
C LEU A 148 -1.10 19.28 20.26
N LYS A 149 -2.03 20.16 19.82
CA LYS A 149 -2.95 20.89 20.72
C LYS A 149 -4.09 20.01 21.23
N ASN A 150 -4.35 18.87 20.60
CA ASN A 150 -5.37 17.94 21.04
C ASN A 150 -4.79 16.96 22.07
N PRO A 151 -5.27 16.97 23.34
CA PRO A 151 -4.74 16.10 24.39
C PRO A 151 -4.95 14.59 24.09
N LEU A 152 -5.91 14.24 23.25
CA LEU A 152 -6.20 12.87 22.87
C LEU A 152 -5.28 12.35 21.73
N TYR A 153 -4.50 13.22 21.10
CA TYR A 153 -3.61 12.81 20.01
C TYR A 153 -2.44 11.99 20.52
N CYS A 154 -2.33 10.77 20.02
CA CYS A 154 -1.31 9.80 20.43
C CYS A 154 -0.12 9.69 19.46
N GLY A 155 0.06 10.67 18.54
CA GLY A 155 1.14 10.66 17.55
C GLY A 155 0.87 9.73 16.36
N ALA A 156 1.80 9.69 15.41
CA ALA A 156 1.72 8.77 14.26
C ALA A 156 1.88 7.32 14.71
N TYR A 157 1.29 6.40 13.96
CA TYR A 157 1.51 4.95 14.18
C TYR A 157 2.98 4.61 13.95
N MET A 158 3.55 3.83 14.85
CA MET A 158 4.89 3.26 14.72
C MET A 158 4.83 1.75 14.98
N PRO A 159 5.53 0.91 14.18
CA PRO A 159 5.70 -0.50 14.47
C PRO A 159 6.23 -0.74 15.89
N TYR A 160 5.85 -1.86 16.49
CA TYR A 160 6.13 -2.15 17.90
C TYR A 160 7.62 -1.95 18.29
N LEU A 161 8.54 -2.51 17.53
CA LEU A 161 9.98 -2.42 17.82
C LEU A 161 10.49 -0.99 17.71
N LEU A 162 10.03 -0.22 16.72
CA LEU A 162 10.41 1.19 16.56
C LEU A 162 9.82 2.05 17.69
N ARG A 163 8.59 1.80 18.09
CA ARG A 163 7.96 2.50 19.21
C ARG A 163 8.70 2.25 20.53
N LYS A 164 9.17 1.01 20.75
CA LYS A 164 9.97 0.65 21.93
C LYS A 164 11.33 1.36 21.91
N LYS A 165 11.99 1.42 20.75
CA LYS A 165 13.28 2.05 20.56
C LYS A 165 13.19 3.59 20.63
N TYR A 166 12.12 4.17 20.12
CA TYR A 166 11.92 5.61 19.97
C TYR A 166 10.54 6.04 20.54
N PRO A 167 10.33 6.01 21.86
CA PRO A 167 9.01 6.14 22.47
C PRO A 167 8.30 7.47 22.21
N ASN A 168 9.05 8.58 22.03
CA ASN A 168 8.51 9.93 21.85
C ASN A 168 8.59 10.45 20.40
N HIS A 169 9.14 9.66 19.47
CA HIS A 169 9.38 10.11 18.11
C HIS A 169 8.10 10.17 17.25
N ASN A 170 7.05 9.49 17.69
CA ASN A 170 5.75 9.48 17.02
C ASN A 170 5.06 10.87 16.95
N ARG A 171 5.53 11.85 17.73
CA ARG A 171 5.08 13.25 17.73
C ARG A 171 6.04 14.20 17.02
N GLN A 172 7.12 13.69 16.44
CA GLN A 172 8.06 14.49 15.65
C GLN A 172 7.65 14.52 14.18
N LEU A 173 7.95 15.63 13.49
CA LEU A 173 7.61 15.82 12.08
C LEU A 173 8.15 14.71 11.19
N GLY A 174 9.39 14.30 11.38
CA GLY A 174 10.04 13.27 10.57
C GLY A 174 9.25 11.94 10.52
N TRP A 175 8.53 11.60 11.59
CA TRP A 175 7.78 10.35 11.68
C TRP A 175 6.34 10.42 11.16
N GLN A 176 5.86 11.62 10.82
CA GLN A 176 4.54 11.78 10.24
C GLN A 176 4.50 11.23 8.82
N TYR A 177 3.32 10.71 8.40
CA TYR A 177 3.12 10.31 7.02
C TYR A 177 3.14 11.52 6.10
N LEU A 178 3.91 11.45 5.01
CA LEU A 178 4.00 12.51 4.02
C LEU A 178 2.64 12.80 3.38
N PHE A 179 1.89 11.76 3.05
CA PHE A 179 0.53 11.87 2.51
C PHE A 179 -0.49 11.54 3.59
N SER A 180 -0.53 12.38 4.62
CA SER A 180 -1.41 12.20 5.76
C SER A 180 -2.88 12.49 5.42
N SER A 181 -3.78 11.78 6.10
CA SER A 181 -5.22 12.08 6.06
C SER A 181 -5.49 13.48 6.63
N HIS A 182 -6.51 14.17 6.11
CA HIS A 182 -6.94 15.46 6.64
C HIS A 182 -7.68 15.37 8.00
N LYS A 183 -8.09 14.17 8.41
CA LYS A 183 -8.79 13.91 9.68
C LYS A 183 -7.99 12.95 10.54
N LEU A 184 -8.09 13.15 11.86
CA LEU A 184 -7.69 12.16 12.85
C LEU A 184 -8.70 11.00 12.82
N SER A 185 -8.21 9.80 13.12
CA SER A 185 -9.03 8.60 13.22
C SER A 185 -8.54 7.70 14.35
N LEU A 186 -9.43 6.86 14.86
CA LEU A 186 -9.06 5.85 15.83
C LEU A 186 -8.29 4.75 15.12
N ASP A 187 -7.14 4.43 15.65
CA ASP A 187 -6.35 3.28 15.23
C ASP A 187 -7.14 1.98 15.52
N PRO A 188 -7.35 1.09 14.53
CA PRO A 188 -8.19 -0.09 14.70
C PRO A 188 -7.70 -1.05 15.80
N GLU A 189 -6.38 -1.15 15.97
CA GLU A 189 -5.75 -2.05 16.93
C GLU A 189 -5.67 -1.44 18.33
N SER A 190 -5.07 -0.26 18.44
CA SER A 190 -4.80 0.37 19.74
C SER A 190 -5.93 1.26 20.25
N LYS A 191 -6.95 1.55 19.42
CA LYS A 191 -8.06 2.51 19.71
C LYS A 191 -7.58 3.92 20.05
N GLN A 192 -6.32 4.24 19.77
CA GLN A 192 -5.73 5.56 20.01
C GLN A 192 -6.03 6.51 18.84
N LEU A 193 -6.21 7.80 19.16
CA LEU A 193 -6.46 8.83 18.15
C LEU A 193 -5.15 9.21 17.46
N ARG A 194 -5.08 8.98 16.14
CA ARG A 194 -3.89 9.17 15.32
C ARG A 194 -4.21 9.81 13.98
N ARG A 195 -3.19 10.39 13.35
CA ARG A 195 -3.26 10.78 11.93
C ARG A 195 -2.63 9.69 11.10
N HIS A 196 -3.45 9.01 10.30
CA HIS A 196 -3.00 8.00 9.34
C HIS A 196 -2.68 8.62 7.97
N HIS A 197 -2.08 7.83 7.08
CA HIS A 197 -1.95 8.18 5.68
C HIS A 197 -3.32 8.20 4.98
N ILE A 198 -3.39 8.80 3.80
CA ILE A 198 -4.61 8.75 2.97
C ILE A 198 -4.93 7.30 2.58
N ASP A 199 -6.23 7.03 2.42
CA ASP A 199 -6.72 5.71 2.02
C ASP A 199 -6.30 5.38 0.57
N GLU A 200 -5.87 4.14 0.32
CA GLU A 200 -5.45 3.67 -1.00
C GLU A 200 -6.52 3.83 -2.07
N LYS A 201 -7.79 3.61 -1.69
CA LYS A 201 -8.93 3.74 -2.59
C LYS A 201 -9.13 5.18 -3.07
N GLN A 202 -8.72 6.19 -2.27
CA GLN A 202 -8.76 7.59 -2.72
C GLN A 202 -7.84 7.80 -3.92
N LEU A 203 -6.59 7.33 -3.83
CA LEU A 203 -5.62 7.46 -4.92
C LEU A 203 -6.02 6.62 -6.13
N GLN A 204 -6.45 5.37 -5.91
CA GLN A 204 -6.94 4.50 -6.98
C GLN A 204 -8.14 5.11 -7.73
N ARG A 205 -9.11 5.69 -7.00
CA ARG A 205 -10.26 6.39 -7.61
C ARG A 205 -9.83 7.62 -8.38
N ALA A 206 -8.87 8.40 -7.87
CA ALA A 206 -8.35 9.56 -8.55
C ALA A 206 -7.68 9.17 -9.88
N VAL A 207 -6.82 8.15 -9.86
CA VAL A 207 -6.19 7.61 -11.08
C VAL A 207 -7.25 7.09 -12.06
N LYS A 208 -8.27 6.36 -11.58
CA LYS A 208 -9.35 5.86 -12.44
C LYS A 208 -10.18 6.99 -13.05
N LYS A 209 -10.44 8.07 -12.31
CA LYS A 209 -11.21 9.24 -12.79
C LYS A 209 -10.44 10.06 -13.82
N SER A 210 -9.11 10.14 -13.69
CA SER A 210 -8.22 10.85 -14.62
C SER A 210 -7.84 10.01 -15.84
N ARG A 211 -8.39 8.79 -15.97
CA ARG A 211 -8.21 7.90 -17.11
C ARG A 211 -9.25 8.27 -18.17
N PHE A 212 -8.80 8.42 -19.42
CA PHE A 212 -9.62 8.73 -20.59
C PHE A 212 -10.45 7.53 -21.03
#